data_6bbbdaffe2f1bc520ab97455e48f8c49
#
_entry.id   6bbbdaffe2f1bc520ab97455e48f8c49
#
_cell.length_a   1.000
_cell.length_b   1.000
_cell.length_c   1.000
_cell.angle_alpha   90.00
_cell.angle_beta   90.00
_cell.angle_gamma   90.00
#
_symmetry.space_group_name_H-M   'P 1'
#
loop_
_entity.id
_entity.type
_entity.pdbx_description
1 polymer ?
#
loop_
_entity_poly.entity_id
_entity_poly.type
_entity_poly.pdbx_seq_one_letter_code
_entity_poly.pdbx_strand_id
1 'polypeptide(L)'
;MQLTPDSPLRQITLEIEAHVAETGWDQPPRLYALVPTSDLIAHEPALAAGLGVEGDIPDGSFTSVEQDPIPAGHGFEDVLTEMMWPEQVVGCAAVVERIMLPPAAEEAMPEGPDDIERYVAEHPDRQEVRIVAAAIRDGQSHSTVRARMPEDAELLEGPDLVPTLIELLKQTLAD
;
A
#
# COMPACT_ATOMS: atom_id res chain seq x y z
N MET A 1 5.36 20.09 8.55
CA MET A 1 5.52 20.08 7.09
C MET A 1 4.18 19.83 6.42
N GLN A 2 3.80 20.71 5.55
CA GLN A 2 2.53 20.55 4.86
C GLN A 2 2.73 19.64 3.65
N LEU A 3 1.97 18.58 3.58
CA LEU A 3 1.92 17.76 2.39
C LEU A 3 1.31 18.59 1.28
N THR A 4 1.93 18.61 0.11
CA THR A 4 1.34 19.24 -1.05
C THR A 4 0.06 18.46 -1.38
N PRO A 5 -1.14 19.07 -1.31
CA PRO A 5 -2.38 18.32 -1.47
C PRO A 5 -2.50 17.56 -2.76
N ASP A 6 -1.77 17.99 -3.79
CA ASP A 6 -1.85 17.42 -5.12
C ASP A 6 -0.58 16.70 -5.56
N SER A 7 0.24 16.20 -4.62
CA SER A 7 1.44 15.47 -5.01
C SER A 7 1.06 14.21 -5.81
N PRO A 8 1.83 13.88 -6.87
CA PRO A 8 1.53 12.68 -7.68
C PRO A 8 1.51 11.40 -6.84
N LEU A 9 2.38 11.30 -5.85
CA LEU A 9 2.43 10.13 -4.98
C LEU A 9 1.15 10.01 -4.14
N ARG A 10 0.67 11.12 -3.60
CA ARG A 10 -0.59 11.13 -2.86
C ARG A 10 -1.75 10.75 -3.76
N GLN A 11 -1.81 11.30 -4.96
CA GLN A 11 -2.87 11.02 -5.92
C GLN A 11 -2.94 9.53 -6.27
N ILE A 12 -1.80 8.92 -6.58
CA ILE A 12 -1.81 7.49 -6.94
C ILE A 12 -2.16 6.62 -5.74
N THR A 13 -1.72 7.01 -4.53
CA THR A 13 -2.07 6.28 -3.32
C THR A 13 -3.59 6.30 -3.10
N LEU A 14 -4.22 7.45 -3.27
CA LEU A 14 -5.67 7.58 -3.12
C LEU A 14 -6.43 6.85 -4.22
N GLU A 15 -5.92 6.83 -5.44
CA GLU A 15 -6.53 6.08 -6.55
C GLU A 15 -6.51 4.58 -6.26
N ILE A 16 -5.41 4.06 -5.74
CA ILE A 16 -5.30 2.65 -5.37
C ILE A 16 -6.29 2.34 -4.25
N GLU A 17 -6.36 3.20 -3.23
CA GLU A 17 -7.30 3.02 -2.11
C GLU A 17 -8.75 2.97 -2.61
N ALA A 18 -9.14 3.91 -3.46
CA ALA A 18 -10.48 3.95 -4.01
C ALA A 18 -10.80 2.72 -4.86
N HIS A 19 -9.86 2.27 -5.67
CA HIS A 19 -10.02 1.07 -6.50
C HIS A 19 -10.21 -0.17 -5.64
N VAL A 20 -9.38 -0.34 -4.62
CA VAL A 20 -9.46 -1.49 -3.73
C VAL A 20 -10.74 -1.45 -2.88
N ALA A 21 -11.20 -0.25 -2.51
CA ALA A 21 -12.44 -0.10 -1.76
C ALA A 21 -13.65 -0.66 -2.52
N GLU A 22 -13.62 -0.61 -3.85
CA GLU A 22 -14.69 -1.17 -4.68
C GLU A 22 -14.77 -2.69 -4.60
N THR A 23 -13.65 -3.37 -4.32
CA THR A 23 -13.62 -4.83 -4.21
C THR A 23 -14.01 -5.33 -2.82
N GLY A 24 -14.08 -4.43 -1.83
CA GLY A 24 -14.51 -4.77 -0.47
C GLY A 24 -13.37 -5.25 0.41
N TRP A 25 -13.72 -5.92 1.49
CA TRP A 25 -12.81 -6.38 2.52
C TRP A 25 -12.51 -7.88 2.35
N ASP A 26 -11.58 -8.37 3.17
CA ASP A 26 -11.14 -9.77 3.19
C ASP A 26 -10.40 -10.15 1.91
N GLN A 27 -9.57 -9.21 1.44
CA GLN A 27 -8.76 -9.39 0.23
C GLN A 27 -7.33 -9.78 0.60
N PRO A 28 -6.66 -10.58 -0.23
CA PRO A 28 -5.24 -10.88 -0.01
C PRO A 28 -4.38 -9.63 -0.21
N PRO A 29 -3.16 -9.63 0.31
CA PRO A 29 -2.24 -8.52 0.04
C PRO A 29 -2.02 -8.32 -1.44
N ARG A 30 -1.92 -7.06 -1.86
CA ARG A 30 -1.67 -6.68 -3.25
C ARG A 30 -0.42 -5.82 -3.34
N LEU A 31 0.26 -5.95 -4.45
CA LEU A 31 1.48 -5.19 -4.70
C LEU A 31 1.37 -4.54 -6.07
N TYR A 32 1.76 -3.28 -6.16
CA TYR A 32 1.70 -2.51 -7.40
C TYR A 32 3.05 -1.92 -7.70
N ALA A 33 3.42 -1.95 -8.98
CA ALA A 33 4.55 -1.17 -9.49
C ALA A 33 4.05 0.24 -9.80
N LEU A 34 4.87 1.25 -9.52
CA LEU A 34 4.58 2.62 -9.90
C LEU A 34 5.57 3.04 -10.98
N VAL A 35 5.03 3.43 -12.12
CA VAL A 35 5.85 3.87 -13.26
C VAL A 35 5.40 5.27 -13.66
N PRO A 36 6.33 6.11 -14.16
CA PRO A 36 5.91 7.42 -14.66
C PRO A 36 4.95 7.24 -15.83
N THR A 37 3.80 7.92 -15.76
CA THR A 37 2.77 7.78 -16.80
C THR A 37 3.31 8.18 -18.17
N SER A 38 4.13 9.21 -18.25
CA SER A 38 4.73 9.67 -19.50
C SER A 38 5.63 8.60 -20.12
N ASP A 39 6.41 7.89 -19.31
CA ASP A 39 7.27 6.80 -19.79
C ASP A 39 6.44 5.63 -20.29
N LEU A 40 5.36 5.33 -19.61
CA LEU A 40 4.46 4.24 -20.02
C LEU A 40 3.85 4.54 -21.38
N ILE A 41 3.38 5.77 -21.59
CA ILE A 41 2.82 6.16 -22.89
C ILE A 41 3.88 6.11 -23.98
N ALA A 42 5.10 6.55 -23.68
CA ALA A 42 6.18 6.61 -24.65
C ALA A 42 6.70 5.23 -25.06
N HIS A 43 6.83 4.32 -24.09
CA HIS A 43 7.47 3.01 -24.30
C HIS A 43 6.48 1.86 -24.47
N GLU A 44 5.28 1.97 -23.92
CA GLU A 44 4.26 0.93 -23.93
C GLU A 44 2.89 1.52 -24.24
N PRO A 45 2.70 2.13 -25.42
CA PRO A 45 1.42 2.82 -25.71
C PRO A 45 0.22 1.90 -25.71
N ALA A 46 0.37 0.64 -26.10
CA ALA A 46 -0.73 -0.31 -26.07
C ALA A 46 -1.15 -0.65 -24.65
N LEU A 47 -0.19 -0.81 -23.74
CA LEU A 47 -0.48 -1.06 -22.35
C LEU A 47 -1.14 0.17 -21.70
N ALA A 48 -0.63 1.36 -22.02
CA ALA A 48 -1.22 2.61 -21.50
C ALA A 48 -2.69 2.73 -21.94
N ALA A 49 -2.99 2.45 -23.19
CA ALA A 49 -4.37 2.47 -23.70
C ALA A 49 -5.23 1.43 -22.99
N GLY A 50 -4.69 0.24 -22.76
CA GLY A 50 -5.41 -0.82 -22.05
C GLY A 50 -5.72 -0.48 -20.59
N LEU A 51 -4.90 0.38 -19.99
CA LEU A 51 -5.12 0.86 -18.61
C LEU A 51 -5.98 2.13 -18.56
N GLY A 52 -6.44 2.61 -19.71
CA GLY A 52 -7.28 3.82 -19.76
C GLY A 52 -6.49 5.11 -19.66
N VAL A 53 -5.19 5.06 -19.87
CA VAL A 53 -4.32 6.24 -19.79
C VAL A 53 -4.29 6.92 -21.16
N GLU A 54 -5.13 7.92 -21.34
CA GLU A 54 -5.25 8.67 -22.59
C GLU A 54 -5.40 10.16 -22.30
N GLY A 55 -5.00 11.00 -23.24
CA GLY A 55 -5.20 12.43 -23.20
C GLY A 55 -4.12 13.17 -22.40
N ASP A 56 -4.46 14.34 -21.93
CA ASP A 56 -3.53 15.19 -21.17
C ASP A 56 -3.28 14.62 -19.79
N ILE A 57 -2.03 14.30 -19.53
CA ILE A 57 -1.61 13.73 -18.25
C ILE A 57 -0.79 14.79 -17.51
N PRO A 58 -1.10 15.08 -16.24
CA PRO A 58 -0.27 16.01 -15.47
C PRO A 58 1.17 15.53 -15.37
N ASP A 59 2.11 16.47 -15.44
CA ASP A 59 3.53 16.15 -15.29
C ASP A 59 3.80 15.47 -13.94
N GLY A 60 4.61 14.44 -13.99
CA GLY A 60 4.99 13.71 -12.76
C GLY A 60 3.98 12.66 -12.30
N SER A 61 2.91 12.46 -13.04
CA SER A 61 1.90 11.44 -12.69
C SER A 61 2.47 10.04 -12.74
N PHE A 62 1.96 9.18 -11.86
CA PHE A 62 2.32 7.77 -11.82
C PHE A 62 1.16 6.91 -12.28
N THR A 63 1.47 5.76 -12.87
CA THR A 63 0.49 4.72 -13.16
C THR A 63 0.83 3.50 -12.32
N SER A 64 -0.17 2.95 -11.66
CA SER A 64 0.01 1.72 -10.88
C SER A 64 -0.27 0.51 -11.76
N VAL A 65 0.61 -0.49 -11.65
CA VAL A 65 0.46 -1.75 -12.38
C VAL A 65 0.41 -2.86 -11.34
N GLU A 66 -0.74 -3.51 -11.21
CA GLU A 66 -0.91 -4.58 -10.23
C GLU A 66 -0.04 -5.78 -10.60
N GLN A 67 0.67 -6.31 -9.60
CA GLN A 67 1.53 -7.46 -9.78
C GLN A 67 0.75 -8.75 -9.53
N ASP A 68 1.35 -9.88 -9.88
CA ASP A 68 0.75 -11.19 -9.64
C ASP A 68 0.48 -11.40 -8.15
N PRO A 69 -0.58 -12.14 -7.80
CA PRO A 69 -0.88 -12.41 -6.40
C PRO A 69 0.28 -13.11 -5.69
N ILE A 70 0.44 -12.79 -4.41
CA ILE A 70 1.47 -13.42 -3.59
C ILE A 70 1.03 -14.86 -3.31
N PRO A 71 1.91 -15.86 -3.55
CA PRO A 71 1.54 -17.26 -3.36
C PRO A 71 1.11 -17.55 -1.92
N ALA A 72 0.13 -18.44 -1.76
CA ALA A 72 -0.31 -18.89 -0.45
C ALA A 72 0.84 -19.55 0.29
N GLY A 73 0.93 -19.32 1.60
CA GLY A 73 1.98 -19.89 2.42
C GLY A 73 3.24 -19.04 2.52
N HIS A 74 3.31 -17.94 1.78
CA HIS A 74 4.40 -16.97 1.87
C HIS A 74 3.94 -15.72 2.61
N GLY A 75 4.72 -15.28 3.59
CA GLY A 75 4.44 -14.03 4.28
C GLY A 75 4.70 -12.85 3.36
N PHE A 76 3.82 -11.84 3.42
CA PHE A 76 3.94 -10.66 2.57
C PHE A 76 5.27 -9.94 2.80
N GLU A 77 5.64 -9.76 4.05
CA GLU A 77 6.89 -9.10 4.43
C GLU A 77 8.11 -9.90 3.96
N ASP A 78 8.03 -11.23 4.00
CA ASP A 78 9.11 -12.10 3.53
C ASP A 78 9.33 -11.94 2.02
N VAL A 79 8.24 -11.82 1.25
CA VAL A 79 8.32 -11.58 -0.18
C VAL A 79 9.01 -10.24 -0.45
N LEU A 80 8.65 -9.21 0.31
CA LEU A 80 9.25 -7.88 0.14
C LEU A 80 10.75 -7.89 0.44
N THR A 81 11.21 -8.65 1.44
CA THR A 81 12.64 -8.68 1.78
C THR A 81 13.50 -9.32 0.70
N GLU A 82 12.92 -10.15 -0.15
CA GLU A 82 13.64 -10.84 -1.21
C GLU A 82 13.45 -10.20 -2.59
N MET A 83 12.62 -9.19 -2.68
CA MET A 83 12.20 -8.60 -3.93
C MET A 83 13.07 -7.42 -4.36
N MET A 84 13.28 -7.29 -5.67
CA MET A 84 13.95 -6.13 -6.26
C MET A 84 13.16 -5.69 -7.49
N TRP A 85 13.00 -4.38 -7.62
CA TRP A 85 12.32 -3.80 -8.77
C TRP A 85 13.30 -3.39 -9.86
N PRO A 86 12.94 -3.57 -11.15
CA PRO A 86 13.77 -3.04 -12.23
C PRO A 86 13.80 -1.52 -12.24
N GLU A 87 14.80 -0.95 -12.92
CA GLU A 87 15.00 0.51 -12.93
C GLU A 87 13.81 1.31 -13.45
N GLN A 88 13.03 0.75 -14.36
CA GLN A 88 11.85 1.40 -14.92
C GLN A 88 10.78 1.65 -13.88
N VAL A 89 10.76 0.85 -12.82
CA VAL A 89 9.82 1.01 -11.72
C VAL A 89 10.40 2.03 -10.75
N VAL A 90 9.79 3.20 -10.67
CA VAL A 90 10.29 4.29 -9.84
C VAL A 90 9.71 4.26 -8.42
N GLY A 91 8.70 3.44 -8.20
CA GLY A 91 8.08 3.29 -6.90
C GLY A 91 7.26 2.02 -6.82
N CYS A 92 6.71 1.77 -5.64
CA CYS A 92 5.81 0.65 -5.43
C CYS A 92 4.79 1.01 -4.37
N ALA A 93 3.69 0.25 -4.37
CA ALA A 93 2.63 0.40 -3.39
C ALA A 93 2.16 -0.97 -2.95
N ALA A 94 1.76 -1.07 -1.70
CA ALA A 94 1.21 -2.30 -1.13
C ALA A 94 -0.14 -2.00 -0.51
N VAL A 95 -1.06 -2.96 -0.66
CA VAL A 95 -2.36 -2.92 0.00
C VAL A 95 -2.47 -4.14 0.90
N VAL A 96 -2.65 -3.91 2.17
CA VAL A 96 -2.78 -5.00 3.15
C VAL A 96 -3.91 -4.68 4.11
N GLU A 97 -4.53 -5.74 4.63
CA GLU A 97 -5.49 -5.62 5.72
C GLU A 97 -4.82 -6.10 7.00
N ARG A 98 -5.00 -5.35 8.07
CA ARG A 98 -4.37 -5.66 9.36
C ARG A 98 -5.39 -5.48 10.47
N ILE A 99 -5.11 -6.12 11.59
CA ILE A 99 -5.88 -5.92 12.82
C ILE A 99 -5.03 -5.06 13.74
N MET A 100 -5.59 -3.95 14.20
CA MET A 100 -4.92 -3.06 15.15
C MET A 100 -5.59 -3.19 16.51
N LEU A 101 -4.78 -3.12 17.55
CA LEU A 101 -5.24 -3.15 18.92
C LEU A 101 -4.92 -1.82 19.60
N PRO A 102 -5.74 -1.39 20.60
CA PRO A 102 -5.38 -0.22 21.40
C PRO A 102 -4.05 -0.44 22.12
N PRO A 103 -3.31 0.63 22.46
CA PRO A 103 -2.01 0.47 23.14
C PRO A 103 -2.08 -0.36 24.42
N ALA A 104 -3.12 -0.21 25.22
CA ALA A 104 -3.27 -1.00 26.45
C ALA A 104 -3.40 -2.50 26.14
N ALA A 105 -4.07 -2.84 25.05
CA ALA A 105 -4.21 -4.24 24.62
C ALA A 105 -2.89 -4.81 24.13
N GLU A 106 -2.07 -4.00 23.43
CA GLU A 106 -0.75 -4.42 22.98
C GLU A 106 0.18 -4.70 24.16
N GLU A 107 0.11 -3.90 25.21
CA GLU A 107 0.91 -4.10 26.43
C GLU A 107 0.56 -5.40 27.13
N ALA A 108 -0.69 -5.84 27.06
CA ALA A 108 -1.17 -7.06 27.70
C ALA A 108 -1.04 -8.30 26.81
N MET A 109 -0.42 -8.16 25.63
CA MET A 109 -0.30 -9.26 24.66
C MET A 109 0.50 -10.42 25.22
N PRO A 110 0.03 -11.69 25.02
CA PRO A 110 0.77 -12.87 25.45
C PRO A 110 2.05 -13.06 24.64
N GLU A 111 2.93 -13.97 25.09
CA GLU A 111 4.24 -14.15 24.48
C GLU A 111 4.29 -15.21 23.37
N GLY A 112 3.41 -16.18 23.35
CA GLY A 112 3.44 -17.25 22.36
C GLY A 112 2.77 -16.87 21.04
N PRO A 113 3.29 -17.28 19.86
CA PRO A 113 2.68 -16.89 18.58
C PRO A 113 1.23 -17.37 18.42
N ASP A 114 0.91 -18.58 18.85
CA ASP A 114 -0.47 -19.08 18.80
C ASP A 114 -1.38 -18.30 19.74
N ASP A 115 -0.87 -17.95 20.92
CA ASP A 115 -1.61 -17.18 21.92
C ASP A 115 -1.82 -15.74 21.45
N ILE A 116 -0.82 -15.16 20.77
CA ILE A 116 -0.93 -13.82 20.19
C ILE A 116 -2.04 -13.81 19.14
N GLU A 117 -2.03 -14.77 18.24
CA GLU A 117 -3.04 -14.86 17.18
C GLU A 117 -4.46 -14.95 17.74
N ARG A 118 -4.65 -15.81 18.74
CA ARG A 118 -5.94 -15.96 19.39
C ARG A 118 -6.35 -14.67 20.14
N TYR A 119 -5.42 -14.07 20.85
CA TYR A 119 -5.65 -12.83 21.60
C TYR A 119 -6.13 -11.73 20.66
N VAL A 120 -5.46 -11.54 19.54
CA VAL A 120 -5.81 -10.51 18.56
C VAL A 120 -7.18 -10.81 17.93
N ALA A 121 -7.41 -12.07 17.54
CA ALA A 121 -8.64 -12.47 16.86
C ALA A 121 -9.88 -12.33 17.76
N GLU A 122 -9.73 -12.54 19.06
CA GLU A 122 -10.83 -12.54 20.03
C GLU A 122 -10.97 -11.23 20.80
N HIS A 123 -10.04 -10.27 20.63
CA HIS A 123 -10.06 -9.04 21.40
C HIS A 123 -11.27 -8.17 21.02
N PRO A 124 -12.07 -7.72 22.02
CA PRO A 124 -13.28 -6.92 21.73
C PRO A 124 -12.99 -5.56 21.12
N ASP A 125 -11.82 -4.98 21.43
CA ASP A 125 -11.43 -3.67 20.93
C ASP A 125 -10.57 -3.73 19.66
N ARG A 126 -10.46 -4.89 19.04
CA ARG A 126 -9.72 -5.03 17.79
C ARG A 126 -10.37 -4.20 16.70
N GLN A 127 -9.55 -3.63 15.86
CA GLN A 127 -10.02 -2.84 14.73
C GLN A 127 -9.36 -3.35 13.45
N GLU A 128 -10.17 -3.75 12.48
CA GLU A 128 -9.65 -4.14 11.18
C GLU A 128 -9.44 -2.88 10.35
N VAL A 129 -8.28 -2.77 9.71
CA VAL A 129 -7.93 -1.62 8.90
C VAL A 129 -7.38 -2.08 7.56
N ARG A 130 -7.60 -1.29 6.53
CA ARG A 130 -6.94 -1.44 5.24
C ARG A 130 -5.86 -0.39 5.13
N ILE A 131 -4.67 -0.83 4.79
CA ILE A 131 -3.51 0.04 4.66
C ILE A 131 -3.09 0.06 3.19
N VAL A 132 -2.93 1.25 2.64
CA VAL A 132 -2.28 1.45 1.35
C VAL A 132 -1.01 2.24 1.63
N ALA A 133 0.14 1.66 1.32
CA ALA A 133 1.41 2.31 1.53
C ALA A 133 2.16 2.38 0.21
N ALA A 134 2.76 3.52 -0.07
CA ALA A 134 3.50 3.74 -1.32
C ALA A 134 4.82 4.44 -1.03
N ALA A 135 5.83 4.11 -1.81
CA ALA A 135 7.15 4.73 -1.71
C ALA A 135 7.76 4.85 -3.10
N ILE A 136 8.57 5.87 -3.30
CA ILE A 136 9.31 6.06 -4.55
C ILE A 136 10.81 6.16 -4.27
N ARG A 137 11.61 5.96 -5.32
CA ARG A 137 13.08 5.88 -5.18
C ARG A 137 13.73 7.13 -4.62
N ASP A 138 13.07 8.29 -4.76
CA ASP A 138 13.62 9.54 -4.21
C ASP A 138 13.47 9.66 -2.69
N GLY A 139 12.86 8.68 -2.05
CA GLY A 139 12.68 8.65 -0.61
C GLY A 139 11.32 9.12 -0.11
N GLN A 140 10.47 9.65 -0.98
CA GLN A 140 9.12 10.06 -0.59
C GLN A 140 8.25 8.84 -0.35
N SER A 141 7.32 8.97 0.59
CA SER A 141 6.35 7.92 0.89
C SER A 141 5.02 8.56 1.26
N HIS A 142 3.96 7.78 1.10
CA HIS A 142 2.63 8.17 1.53
C HIS A 142 1.86 6.92 1.91
N SER A 143 0.98 7.04 2.88
CA SER A 143 0.16 5.91 3.30
C SER A 143 -1.22 6.38 3.69
N THR A 144 -2.19 5.46 3.59
CA THR A 144 -3.55 5.67 4.04
C THR A 144 -3.96 4.50 4.93
N VAL A 145 -4.79 4.78 5.91
CA VAL A 145 -5.35 3.76 6.79
C VAL A 145 -6.85 4.00 6.90
N ARG A 146 -7.64 3.01 6.53
CA ARG A 146 -9.10 3.07 6.62
C ARG A 146 -9.58 1.98 7.56
N ALA A 147 -10.36 2.35 8.58
CA ALA A 147 -10.99 1.38 9.46
C ALA A 147 -12.19 0.73 8.77
N ARG A 148 -12.39 -0.56 9.02
CA ARG A 148 -13.54 -1.29 8.48
C ARG A 148 -14.85 -0.83 9.11
N MET A 149 -14.81 -0.52 10.38
CA MET A 149 -15.97 -0.05 11.13
C MET A 149 -15.64 1.25 11.86
N PRO A 150 -16.52 2.23 11.86
CA PRO A 150 -17.77 2.30 11.11
C PRO A 150 -17.54 2.47 9.61
N GLU A 151 -18.54 2.21 8.79
CA GLU A 151 -18.43 2.30 7.32
C GLU A 151 -18.03 3.69 6.84
N ASP A 152 -18.39 4.73 7.58
CA ASP A 152 -18.08 6.11 7.24
C ASP A 152 -16.83 6.65 7.97
N ALA A 153 -15.98 5.75 8.47
CA ALA A 153 -14.74 6.16 9.12
C ALA A 153 -13.88 6.99 8.17
N GLU A 154 -13.29 8.06 8.69
CA GLU A 154 -12.41 8.91 7.91
C GLU A 154 -11.14 8.18 7.49
N LEU A 155 -10.71 8.45 6.26
CA LEU A 155 -9.44 7.94 5.79
C LEU A 155 -8.30 8.73 6.42
N LEU A 156 -7.40 8.04 7.12
CA LEU A 156 -6.21 8.68 7.68
C LEU A 156 -5.12 8.68 6.62
N GLU A 157 -4.35 9.75 6.53
CA GLU A 157 -3.25 9.90 5.58
C GLU A 157 -2.01 10.42 6.27
N GLY A 158 -0.86 10.02 5.76
CA GLY A 158 0.41 10.54 6.24
C GLY A 158 1.59 9.86 5.54
N PRO A 159 2.79 10.46 5.63
CA PRO A 159 3.97 9.87 5.00
C PRO A 159 4.51 8.64 5.72
N ASP A 160 4.19 8.46 6.99
CA ASP A 160 4.81 7.42 7.83
C ASP A 160 3.84 6.78 8.82
N LEU A 161 2.56 6.63 8.46
CA LEU A 161 1.58 5.96 9.32
C LEU A 161 1.95 4.51 9.60
N VAL A 162 2.66 3.88 8.69
CA VAL A 162 3.09 2.49 8.80
C VAL A 162 4.58 2.39 8.46
N PRO A 163 5.44 2.89 9.35
CA PRO A 163 6.88 3.04 9.03
C PRO A 163 7.57 1.72 8.68
N THR A 164 7.22 0.62 9.32
CA THR A 164 7.82 -0.67 9.02
C THR A 164 7.52 -1.12 7.60
N LEU A 165 6.29 -1.00 7.16
CA LEU A 165 5.90 -1.36 5.80
C LEU A 165 6.56 -0.42 4.78
N ILE A 166 6.57 0.87 5.06
CA ILE A 166 7.24 1.86 4.20
C ILE A 166 8.71 1.52 4.03
N GLU A 167 9.39 1.15 5.12
CA GLU A 167 10.82 0.79 5.07
C GLU A 167 11.05 -0.44 4.20
N LEU A 168 10.19 -1.45 4.31
CA LEU A 168 10.27 -2.63 3.46
C LEU A 168 10.09 -2.28 1.99
N LEU A 169 9.13 -1.42 1.68
CA LEU A 169 8.92 -0.96 0.30
C LEU A 169 10.14 -0.23 -0.24
N LYS A 170 10.76 0.63 0.56
CA LYS A 170 11.97 1.34 0.16
C LYS A 170 13.12 0.37 -0.10
N GLN A 171 13.24 -0.69 0.69
CA GLN A 171 14.27 -1.71 0.48
C GLN A 171 14.11 -2.41 -0.87
N THR A 172 12.88 -2.67 -1.31
CA THR A 172 12.65 -3.30 -2.61
C THR A 172 13.08 -2.42 -3.78
N LEU A 173 13.15 -1.10 -3.54
CA LEU A 173 13.55 -0.12 -4.55
C LEU A 173 15.04 0.20 -4.51
N ALA A 174 15.75 -0.24 -3.48
CA ALA A 174 17.18 0.01 -3.35
C ALA A 174 17.98 -0.80 -4.36
N ASP A 175 19.05 -0.22 -4.84
CA ASP A 175 19.98 -0.91 -5.76
C ASP A 175 20.94 -1.84 -5.01
#